data_9c08dc7dc5d7ce87c7c7eeb3df6e48bb
#
_entry.id   9c08dc7dc5d7ce87c7c7eeb3df6e48bb
#
_cell.length_a   1.000
_cell.length_b   1.000
_cell.length_c   1.000
_cell.angle_alpha   90.00
_cell.angle_beta   90.00
_cell.angle_gamma   90.00
#
_symmetry.space_group_name_H-M   'P 1'
#
loop_
_entity.id
_entity.type
_entity.pdbx_description
1 polymer ?
#
loop_
_entity_poly.entity_id
_entity_poly.type
_entity_poly.pdbx_seq_one_letter_code
_entity_poly.pdbx_strand_id
1 'polypeptide(L)'
;IEGKVKDNDLKFRTTMKLLLTGGEITADEKNQVYRIKNADQVTIIMAAETDYKNDYPTYRDKEKNLSNVIDTRINDSSKKSYDELKQTHIEDHQSLFDRVSLDLGEFQTSVPTDQLIDEYRNGSYSHYLETLAFQYGRYLTIAGSRGTLPSNLVGLWTVGPSAWTGDY
;
A
#
# COMPACT_ATOMS: atom_id res chain seq x y z
N ILE A 1 -0.55 4.34 -16.71
CA ILE A 1 0.61 3.51 -17.05
C ILE A 1 0.12 2.09 -17.23
N GLU A 2 0.52 1.46 -18.34
CA GLU A 2 0.23 0.06 -18.61
C GLU A 2 1.41 -0.60 -19.30
N GLY A 3 1.53 -1.92 -19.16
CA GLY A 3 2.63 -2.65 -19.77
C GLY A 3 2.55 -4.15 -19.54
N LYS A 4 3.65 -4.80 -19.90
CA LYS A 4 3.85 -6.24 -19.69
C LYS A 4 5.22 -6.48 -19.10
N VAL A 5 5.32 -7.45 -18.22
CA VAL A 5 6.60 -7.98 -17.73
C VAL A 5 7.24 -8.82 -18.83
N LYS A 6 8.55 -8.61 -19.08
CA LYS A 6 9.26 -9.25 -20.19
C LYS A 6 9.29 -10.76 -20.10
N ASP A 7 9.45 -11.30 -18.91
CA ASP A 7 9.77 -12.73 -18.75
C ASP A 7 8.57 -13.64 -18.88
N ASN A 8 7.37 -13.15 -18.55
CA ASN A 8 6.17 -13.98 -18.47
C ASN A 8 4.93 -13.32 -19.10
N ASP A 9 5.10 -12.17 -19.78
CA ASP A 9 4.01 -11.39 -20.37
C ASP A 9 2.91 -10.94 -19.39
N LEU A 10 3.14 -11.02 -18.08
CA LEU A 10 2.17 -10.56 -17.07
C LEU A 10 1.81 -9.11 -17.37
N LYS A 11 0.54 -8.85 -17.58
CA LYS A 11 0.03 -7.51 -17.83
C LYS A 11 -0.17 -6.76 -16.52
N PHE A 12 0.13 -5.48 -16.53
CA PHE A 12 -0.18 -4.57 -15.43
C PHE A 12 -0.75 -3.26 -15.94
N ARG A 13 -1.59 -2.65 -15.13
CA ARG A 13 -2.11 -1.30 -15.37
C ARG A 13 -2.23 -0.56 -14.05
N THR A 14 -1.88 0.73 -14.07
CA THR A 14 -2.08 1.66 -12.96
C THR A 14 -2.73 2.93 -13.51
N THR A 15 -3.77 3.39 -12.84
CA THR A 15 -4.48 4.65 -13.17
C THR A 15 -4.56 5.51 -11.91
N MET A 16 -4.36 6.81 -12.09
CA MET A 16 -4.57 7.83 -11.07
C MET A 16 -5.66 8.79 -11.50
N LYS A 17 -6.51 9.18 -10.55
CA LYS A 17 -7.50 10.24 -10.72
C LYS A 17 -7.27 11.33 -9.70
N LEU A 18 -7.26 12.56 -10.16
CA LEU A 18 -7.11 13.76 -9.34
C LEU A 18 -8.50 14.37 -9.14
N LEU A 19 -8.86 14.62 -7.89
CA LEU A 19 -10.08 15.33 -7.49
C LEU A 19 -9.64 16.61 -6.76
N LEU A 20 -10.16 17.75 -7.19
CA LEU A 20 -9.84 19.05 -6.65
C LEU A 20 -11.04 19.67 -5.96
N THR A 21 -10.78 20.36 -4.86
CA THR A 21 -11.69 21.35 -4.27
C THR A 21 -11.06 22.70 -4.50
N GLY A 22 -11.76 23.57 -5.21
CA GLY A 22 -11.20 24.85 -5.67
C GLY A 22 -10.09 24.70 -6.73
N GLY A 23 -9.59 25.82 -7.20
CA GLY A 23 -8.46 25.86 -8.13
C GLY A 23 -8.71 25.31 -9.51
N GLU A 24 -7.63 25.07 -10.21
CA GLU A 24 -7.61 24.58 -11.59
C GLU A 24 -6.51 23.56 -11.82
N ILE A 25 -6.73 22.65 -12.77
CA ILE A 25 -5.74 21.68 -13.23
C ILE A 25 -5.49 21.86 -14.72
N THR A 26 -4.22 21.86 -15.10
CA THR A 26 -3.79 21.88 -16.50
C THR A 26 -2.85 20.72 -16.79
N ALA A 27 -3.05 20.04 -17.92
CA ALA A 27 -2.15 19.01 -18.39
C ALA A 27 -1.03 19.64 -19.22
N ASP A 28 0.21 19.26 -18.95
CA ASP A 28 1.38 19.55 -19.77
C ASP A 28 1.81 18.23 -20.41
N GLU A 29 1.24 17.95 -21.57
CA GLU A 29 1.47 16.68 -22.28
C GLU A 29 2.92 16.50 -22.70
N LYS A 30 3.63 17.58 -23.01
CA LYS A 30 5.02 17.55 -23.43
C LYS A 30 5.95 17.06 -22.31
N ASN A 31 5.68 17.48 -21.08
CA ASN A 31 6.45 17.11 -19.90
C ASN A 31 5.79 15.99 -19.10
N GLN A 32 4.63 15.50 -19.53
CA GLN A 32 3.85 14.45 -18.86
C GLN A 32 3.54 14.78 -17.38
N VAL A 33 3.19 16.04 -17.12
CA VAL A 33 2.87 16.51 -15.77
C VAL A 33 1.51 17.21 -15.71
N TYR A 34 0.85 17.13 -14.58
CA TYR A 34 -0.30 17.95 -14.24
C TYR A 34 0.13 19.09 -13.34
N ARG A 35 -0.31 20.30 -13.65
CA ARG A 35 -0.09 21.50 -12.84
C ARG A 35 -1.39 21.89 -12.17
N ILE A 36 -1.36 21.98 -10.85
CA ILE A 36 -2.51 22.38 -10.04
C ILE A 36 -2.20 23.75 -9.43
N LYS A 37 -3.15 24.67 -9.50
CA LYS A 37 -3.02 26.02 -8.94
C LYS A 37 -4.24 26.39 -8.12
N ASN A 38 -4.00 27.07 -7.00
CA ASN A 38 -5.04 27.66 -6.14
C ASN A 38 -6.09 26.62 -5.65
N ALA A 39 -5.75 25.35 -5.55
CA ALA A 39 -6.63 24.35 -4.98
C ALA A 39 -6.57 24.39 -3.45
N ASP A 40 -7.73 24.36 -2.79
CA ASP A 40 -7.85 24.23 -1.35
C ASP A 40 -7.52 22.81 -0.89
N GLN A 41 -7.90 21.82 -1.74
CA GLN A 41 -7.64 20.40 -1.48
C GLN A 41 -7.40 19.63 -2.79
N VAL A 42 -6.50 18.66 -2.72
CA VAL A 42 -6.26 17.70 -3.81
C VAL A 42 -6.33 16.30 -3.23
N THR A 43 -7.24 15.48 -3.76
CA THR A 43 -7.31 14.05 -3.45
C THR A 43 -6.81 13.24 -4.65
N ILE A 44 -5.86 12.35 -4.43
CA ILE A 44 -5.32 11.46 -5.46
C ILE A 44 -5.84 10.06 -5.19
N ILE A 45 -6.64 9.52 -6.11
CA ILE A 45 -7.09 8.14 -6.07
C ILE A 45 -6.27 7.33 -7.07
N MET A 46 -5.61 6.29 -6.59
CA MET A 46 -4.78 5.40 -7.41
C MET A 46 -5.32 3.96 -7.34
N ALA A 47 -5.43 3.32 -8.49
CA ALA A 47 -5.71 1.90 -8.57
C ALA A 47 -4.69 1.22 -9.49
N ALA A 48 -4.23 0.06 -9.05
CA ALA A 48 -3.32 -0.80 -9.82
C ALA A 48 -3.88 -2.23 -9.86
N GLU A 49 -3.62 -2.92 -10.95
CA GLU A 49 -4.06 -4.30 -11.14
C GLU A 49 -3.15 -5.03 -12.11
N THR A 50 -3.11 -6.36 -11.96
CA THR A 50 -2.42 -7.26 -12.89
C THR A 50 -3.37 -8.35 -13.37
N ASP A 51 -2.99 -9.07 -14.43
CA ASP A 51 -3.70 -10.27 -14.87
C ASP A 51 -3.18 -11.54 -14.17
N TYR A 52 -2.50 -11.39 -13.03
CA TYR A 52 -2.10 -12.52 -12.21
C TYR A 52 -3.30 -13.33 -11.72
N LYS A 53 -3.16 -14.67 -11.81
CA LYS A 53 -4.07 -15.64 -11.25
C LYS A 53 -3.24 -16.82 -10.78
N ASN A 54 -3.47 -17.31 -9.58
CA ASN A 54 -2.76 -18.48 -9.06
C ASN A 54 -3.28 -19.77 -9.75
N ASP A 55 -2.86 -19.97 -10.99
CA ASP A 55 -3.29 -21.07 -11.87
C ASP A 55 -2.13 -21.53 -12.76
N TYR A 56 -1.52 -22.65 -12.38
CA TYR A 56 -0.41 -23.27 -13.11
C TYR A 56 -0.87 -23.73 -14.52
N PRO A 57 -0.06 -23.64 -15.58
CA PRO A 57 1.35 -23.19 -15.59
C PRO A 57 1.53 -21.71 -15.93
N THR A 58 0.49 -20.99 -16.27
CA THR A 58 0.61 -19.63 -16.82
C THR A 58 0.60 -18.54 -15.77
N TYR A 59 0.01 -18.80 -14.60
CA TYR A 59 -0.21 -17.85 -13.53
C TYR A 59 -0.89 -16.56 -13.99
N ARG A 60 -1.77 -16.66 -15.02
CA ARG A 60 -2.41 -15.51 -15.64
C ARG A 60 -3.86 -15.78 -16.00
N ASP A 61 -4.71 -14.80 -15.77
CA ASP A 61 -6.05 -14.72 -16.32
C ASP A 61 -6.04 -13.85 -17.59
N LYS A 62 -5.93 -14.50 -18.75
CA LYS A 62 -5.84 -13.84 -20.06
C LYS A 62 -7.13 -13.09 -20.44
N GLU A 63 -8.26 -13.50 -19.86
CA GLU A 63 -9.58 -12.91 -20.10
C GLU A 63 -9.86 -11.68 -19.21
N LYS A 64 -9.01 -11.44 -18.20
CA LYS A 64 -9.16 -10.31 -17.27
C LYS A 64 -9.00 -8.99 -17.99
N ASN A 65 -10.05 -8.20 -17.98
CA ASN A 65 -10.03 -6.83 -18.50
C ASN A 65 -9.57 -5.85 -17.42
N LEU A 66 -8.27 -5.54 -17.42
CA LEU A 66 -7.65 -4.65 -16.43
C LEU A 66 -8.25 -3.25 -16.44
N SER A 67 -8.59 -2.73 -17.62
CA SER A 67 -9.22 -1.40 -17.77
C SER A 67 -10.54 -1.35 -17.02
N ASN A 68 -11.41 -2.32 -17.29
CA ASN A 68 -12.73 -2.36 -16.66
C ASN A 68 -12.65 -2.47 -15.13
N VAL A 69 -11.75 -3.32 -14.62
CA VAL A 69 -11.54 -3.49 -13.18
C VAL A 69 -11.07 -2.18 -12.54
N ILE A 70 -10.08 -1.53 -13.13
CA ILE A 70 -9.49 -0.29 -12.60
C ILE A 70 -10.49 0.86 -12.71
N ASP A 71 -11.16 1.02 -13.86
CA ASP A 71 -12.11 2.11 -14.08
C ASP A 71 -13.30 1.99 -13.12
N THR A 72 -13.78 0.79 -12.85
CA THR A 72 -14.80 0.55 -11.83
C THR A 72 -14.32 0.97 -10.44
N ARG A 73 -13.15 0.52 -10.02
CA ARG A 73 -12.59 0.89 -8.70
C ARG A 73 -12.39 2.39 -8.54
N ILE A 74 -11.81 3.05 -9.55
CA ILE A 74 -11.59 4.50 -9.55
C ILE A 74 -12.92 5.26 -9.49
N ASN A 75 -13.90 4.85 -10.30
CA ASN A 75 -15.20 5.51 -10.34
C ASN A 75 -15.96 5.34 -9.03
N ASP A 76 -15.98 4.15 -8.46
CA ASP A 76 -16.68 3.91 -7.20
C ASP A 76 -16.01 4.61 -6.01
N SER A 77 -14.68 4.63 -5.96
CA SER A 77 -13.96 5.39 -4.94
C SER A 77 -14.16 6.90 -5.08
N SER A 78 -14.26 7.41 -6.32
CA SER A 78 -14.45 8.85 -6.59
C SER A 78 -15.82 9.38 -6.19
N LYS A 79 -16.80 8.51 -5.95
CA LYS A 79 -18.14 8.88 -5.45
C LYS A 79 -18.17 9.09 -3.93
N LYS A 80 -17.13 8.66 -3.24
CA LYS A 80 -17.01 8.75 -1.79
C LYS A 80 -16.14 9.94 -1.39
N SER A 81 -16.46 10.55 -0.26
CA SER A 81 -15.59 11.54 0.36
C SER A 81 -14.29 10.90 0.88
N TYR A 82 -13.27 11.72 1.11
CA TYR A 82 -12.04 11.27 1.76
C TYR A 82 -12.31 10.63 3.14
N ASP A 83 -13.20 11.22 3.92
CA ASP A 83 -13.52 10.73 5.27
C ASP A 83 -14.23 9.38 5.23
N GLU A 84 -15.14 9.15 4.27
CA GLU A 84 -15.76 7.84 4.06
C GLU A 84 -14.74 6.77 3.66
N LEU A 85 -13.82 7.09 2.75
CA LEU A 85 -12.76 6.17 2.35
C LEU A 85 -11.83 5.85 3.52
N LYS A 86 -11.44 6.86 4.29
CA LYS A 86 -10.61 6.73 5.48
C LYS A 86 -11.29 5.87 6.54
N GLN A 87 -12.56 6.13 6.82
CA GLN A 87 -13.31 5.37 7.81
C GLN A 87 -13.44 3.89 7.43
N THR A 88 -13.79 3.62 6.17
CA THR A 88 -13.84 2.24 5.64
C THR A 88 -12.50 1.52 5.78
N HIS A 89 -11.38 2.22 5.50
CA HIS A 89 -10.04 1.68 5.67
C HIS A 89 -9.70 1.38 7.13
N ILE A 90 -10.05 2.28 8.05
CA ILE A 90 -9.84 2.10 9.49
C ILE A 90 -10.60 0.87 9.98
N GLU A 91 -11.88 0.76 9.66
CA GLU A 91 -12.73 -0.37 10.07
C GLU A 91 -12.20 -1.72 9.54
N ASP A 92 -11.83 -1.77 8.27
CA ASP A 92 -11.23 -2.96 7.67
C ASP A 92 -9.94 -3.36 8.38
N HIS A 93 -9.03 -2.43 8.59
CA HIS A 93 -7.75 -2.69 9.26
C HIS A 93 -7.95 -3.13 10.71
N GLN A 94 -8.77 -2.42 11.49
CA GLN A 94 -9.07 -2.73 12.88
C GLN A 94 -9.71 -4.12 13.05
N SER A 95 -10.53 -4.55 12.10
CA SER A 95 -11.14 -5.88 12.13
C SER A 95 -10.12 -7.02 12.23
N LEU A 96 -8.90 -6.78 11.78
CA LEU A 96 -7.77 -7.71 11.85
C LEU A 96 -6.77 -7.33 12.94
N PHE A 97 -6.46 -6.05 13.05
CA PHE A 97 -5.44 -5.55 13.96
C PHE A 97 -5.82 -5.74 15.43
N ASP A 98 -7.09 -5.51 15.78
CA ASP A 98 -7.55 -5.56 17.16
C ASP A 98 -7.71 -7.00 17.72
N ARG A 99 -7.44 -8.02 16.89
CA ARG A 99 -7.44 -9.43 17.34
C ARG A 99 -6.26 -9.81 18.23
N VAL A 100 -5.18 -9.02 18.22
CA VAL A 100 -3.96 -9.26 18.99
C VAL A 100 -3.48 -7.95 19.58
N SER A 101 -3.13 -7.97 20.85
CA SER A 101 -2.47 -6.87 21.54
C SER A 101 -1.20 -7.35 22.20
N LEU A 102 -0.21 -6.48 22.32
CA LEU A 102 0.99 -6.66 23.10
C LEU A 102 1.15 -5.44 24.01
N ASP A 103 1.25 -5.71 25.31
CA ASP A 103 1.51 -4.70 26.32
C ASP A 103 2.73 -5.15 27.14
N LEU A 104 3.82 -4.41 27.04
CA LEU A 104 5.04 -4.63 27.78
C LEU A 104 5.23 -3.62 28.92
N GLY A 105 4.16 -2.95 29.28
CA GLY A 105 4.12 -1.88 30.24
C GLY A 105 3.90 -0.52 29.61
N GLU A 106 3.65 0.48 30.44
CA GLU A 106 3.29 1.83 30.01
C GLU A 106 4.54 2.64 29.67
N PHE A 107 4.68 3.03 28.42
CA PHE A 107 5.82 3.82 27.97
C PHE A 107 5.37 4.86 26.97
N GLN A 108 5.46 6.11 27.39
CA GLN A 108 5.43 7.25 26.49
C GLN A 108 6.85 7.80 26.37
N THR A 109 7.27 8.07 25.15
CA THR A 109 8.54 8.71 24.91
C THR A 109 8.38 9.89 23.98
N SER A 110 9.13 10.95 24.22
CA SER A 110 9.30 12.08 23.29
C SER A 110 10.51 11.89 22.38
N VAL A 111 11.26 10.80 22.59
CA VAL A 111 12.46 10.50 21.78
C VAL A 111 12.02 10.02 20.39
N PRO A 112 12.53 10.60 19.30
CA PRO A 112 12.26 10.14 17.95
C PRO A 112 12.69 8.69 17.74
N THR A 113 11.98 7.97 16.86
CA THR A 113 12.19 6.52 16.65
C THR A 113 13.60 6.19 16.16
N ASP A 114 14.21 7.02 15.34
CA ASP A 114 15.60 6.85 14.88
C ASP A 114 16.60 6.91 16.03
N GLN A 115 16.43 7.85 16.96
CA GLN A 115 17.24 7.94 18.16
C GLN A 115 17.01 6.75 19.09
N LEU A 116 15.75 6.32 19.28
CA LEU A 116 15.46 5.12 20.07
C LEU A 116 16.14 3.87 19.50
N ILE A 117 16.19 3.73 18.19
CA ILE A 117 16.88 2.62 17.53
C ILE A 117 18.38 2.67 17.81
N ASP A 118 18.99 3.85 17.76
CA ASP A 118 20.42 4.01 18.04
C ASP A 118 20.74 3.78 19.52
N GLU A 119 19.92 4.28 20.42
CA GLU A 119 20.04 4.00 21.85
C GLU A 119 19.93 2.51 22.16
N TYR A 120 18.95 1.83 21.54
CA TYR A 120 18.74 0.38 21.69
C TYR A 120 19.95 -0.43 21.19
N ARG A 121 20.53 -0.06 20.05
CA ARG A 121 21.76 -0.65 19.51
C ARG A 121 22.95 -0.48 20.46
N ASN A 122 22.96 0.59 21.23
CA ASN A 122 24.00 0.89 22.22
C ASN A 122 23.69 0.31 23.61
N GLY A 123 22.68 -0.56 23.72
CA GLY A 123 22.36 -1.31 24.93
C GLY A 123 21.32 -0.65 25.85
N SER A 124 20.68 0.43 25.43
CA SER A 124 19.54 1.00 26.15
C SER A 124 18.27 0.19 25.86
N TYR A 125 17.61 -0.27 26.90
CA TYR A 125 16.40 -1.06 26.77
C TYR A 125 15.16 -0.16 26.58
N SER A 126 14.26 -0.52 25.66
CA SER A 126 13.03 0.22 25.39
C SER A 126 11.86 -0.70 25.07
N HIS A 127 10.95 -0.90 26.02
CA HIS A 127 9.71 -1.64 25.83
C HIS A 127 8.81 -0.97 24.77
N TYR A 128 8.83 0.36 24.71
CA TYR A 128 8.11 1.11 23.68
C TYR A 128 8.60 0.72 22.28
N LEU A 129 9.92 0.69 22.05
CA LEU A 129 10.46 0.33 20.73
C LEU A 129 10.14 -1.12 20.36
N GLU A 130 10.16 -2.03 21.32
CA GLU A 130 9.81 -3.44 21.12
C GLU A 130 8.33 -3.61 20.77
N THR A 131 7.46 -2.94 21.51
CA THR A 131 6.01 -2.92 21.21
C THR A 131 5.74 -2.30 19.83
N LEU A 132 6.41 -1.18 19.52
CA LEU A 132 6.30 -0.53 18.22
C LEU A 132 6.75 -1.45 17.09
N ALA A 133 7.89 -2.13 17.24
CA ALA A 133 8.41 -3.06 16.24
C ALA A 133 7.44 -4.24 16.00
N PHE A 134 6.88 -4.81 17.08
CA PHE A 134 5.87 -5.85 16.97
C PHE A 134 4.61 -5.37 16.23
N GLN A 135 4.05 -4.23 16.63
CA GLN A 135 2.84 -3.69 16.03
C GLN A 135 3.07 -3.26 14.58
N TYR A 136 4.23 -2.71 14.27
CA TYR A 136 4.58 -2.34 12.90
C TYR A 136 4.76 -3.57 12.00
N GLY A 137 5.39 -4.64 12.50
CA GLY A 137 5.47 -5.92 11.79
C GLY A 137 4.08 -6.50 11.48
N ARG A 138 3.16 -6.43 12.43
CA ARG A 138 1.75 -6.83 12.21
C ARG A 138 1.07 -5.96 11.15
N TYR A 139 1.24 -4.64 11.23
CA TYR A 139 0.71 -3.72 10.21
C TYR A 139 1.19 -4.10 8.81
N LEU A 140 2.49 -4.32 8.63
CA LEU A 140 3.06 -4.72 7.34
C LEU A 140 2.51 -6.05 6.85
N THR A 141 2.34 -7.02 7.73
CA THR A 141 1.76 -8.33 7.38
C THR A 141 0.29 -8.20 6.96
N ILE A 142 -0.51 -7.45 7.69
CA ILE A 142 -1.91 -7.18 7.34
C ILE A 142 -2.01 -6.45 6.00
N ALA A 143 -1.14 -5.47 5.76
CA ALA A 143 -1.14 -4.71 4.52
C ALA A 143 -0.65 -5.53 3.31
N GLY A 144 0.29 -6.44 3.51
CA GLY A 144 0.93 -7.20 2.44
C GLY A 144 0.33 -8.59 2.17
N SER A 145 -0.52 -9.12 3.06
CA SER A 145 -1.03 -10.50 2.96
C SER A 145 -2.52 -10.57 3.30
N ARG A 146 -3.37 -10.33 2.30
CA ARG A 146 -4.84 -10.30 2.43
C ARG A 146 -5.54 -11.50 1.78
N GLY A 147 -4.78 -12.40 1.18
CA GLY A 147 -5.31 -13.57 0.49
C GLY A 147 -5.41 -14.81 1.37
N THR A 148 -5.65 -15.93 0.71
CA THR A 148 -5.73 -17.27 1.33
C THR A 148 -4.37 -17.97 1.40
N LEU A 149 -3.37 -17.44 0.71
CA LEU A 149 -2.00 -17.96 0.72
C LEU A 149 -1.21 -17.39 1.90
N PRO A 150 -0.16 -18.09 2.36
CA PRO A 150 0.77 -17.55 3.33
C PRO A 150 1.38 -16.22 2.87
N SER A 151 1.84 -15.42 3.81
CA SER A 151 2.60 -14.21 3.49
C SER A 151 3.88 -14.61 2.75
N ASN A 152 4.18 -13.91 1.65
CA ASN A 152 5.46 -14.08 0.96
C ASN A 152 6.64 -13.85 1.91
N LEU A 153 7.73 -14.64 1.79
CA LEU A 153 8.88 -14.60 2.71
C LEU A 153 9.52 -13.23 2.87
N VAL A 154 9.60 -12.47 1.79
CA VAL A 154 10.17 -11.10 1.79
C VAL A 154 9.10 -10.01 1.81
N GLY A 155 7.83 -10.38 1.83
CA GLY A 155 6.69 -9.46 1.75
C GLY A 155 6.66 -8.68 0.43
N LEU A 156 6.00 -7.52 0.46
CA LEU A 156 5.91 -6.58 -0.67
C LEU A 156 6.92 -5.42 -0.57
N TRP A 157 7.78 -5.43 0.43
CA TRP A 157 8.56 -4.27 0.88
C TRP A 157 10.04 -4.35 0.51
N THR A 158 10.38 -5.18 -0.47
CA THR A 158 11.77 -5.32 -0.94
C THR A 158 12.21 -4.14 -1.78
N VAL A 159 13.44 -3.69 -1.56
CA VAL A 159 14.10 -2.67 -2.38
C VAL A 159 15.08 -3.38 -3.32
N GLY A 160 14.82 -3.32 -4.62
CA GLY A 160 15.63 -3.96 -5.64
C GLY A 160 15.36 -5.47 -5.81
N PRO A 161 16.21 -6.17 -6.59
CA PRO A 161 16.06 -7.60 -6.81
C PRO A 161 16.20 -8.35 -5.50
N SER A 162 15.23 -9.20 -5.19
CA SER A 162 15.35 -10.10 -4.05
C SER A 162 16.47 -11.12 -4.30
N ALA A 163 17.33 -11.31 -3.30
CA ALA A 163 18.32 -12.41 -3.32
C ALA A 163 17.66 -13.79 -3.12
N TRP A 164 16.36 -13.81 -2.91
CA TRP A 164 15.55 -14.98 -2.62
C TRP A 164 14.30 -14.97 -3.50
N THR A 165 13.83 -16.12 -3.98
CA THR A 165 12.61 -16.19 -4.82
C THR A 165 11.35 -15.76 -4.08
N GLY A 166 11.38 -15.84 -2.75
CA GLY A 166 10.30 -15.35 -1.90
C GLY A 166 9.10 -16.29 -1.77
N ASP A 167 9.07 -17.38 -2.52
CA ASP A 167 7.98 -18.37 -2.51
C ASP A 167 8.30 -19.56 -1.58
N TYR A 168 7.24 -20.20 -1.10
CA TYR A 168 7.29 -21.46 -0.36
C TYR A 168 7.25 -22.65 -1.31
#